data_d7c626bddc457418c836fe2901224e14
#
_entry.id   d7c626bddc457418c836fe2901224e14
#
_cell.length_a   1.000
_cell.length_b   1.000
_cell.length_c   1.000
_cell.angle_alpha   90.00
_cell.angle_beta   90.00
_cell.angle_gamma   90.00
#
_symmetry.space_group_name_H-M   'P 1'
#
loop_
_entity.id
_entity.type
_entity.pdbx_description
1 polymer ?
#
loop_
_entity_poly.entity_id
_entity_poly.type
_entity_poly.pdbx_seq_one_letter_code
_entity_poly.pdbx_strand_id
1 'polypeptide(L)'
;MSFNLESEIAKALSNFNQEVAQEIGDIVDDLADDTVSKLRGASPRRTGDYGDDWDSKLNKRGERIIYQPKEYRKAHLLEFGHARRNGGRDVGARPHIKEIENEVIKKFESEIRRRLGN
;
A
#
# COMPACT_ATOMS: atom_id res chain seq x y z
N MET A 1 0.16 10.41 -0.41
CA MET A 1 0.08 9.41 0.66
C MET A 1 0.81 8.16 0.22
N SER A 2 1.67 7.63 1.06
CA SER A 2 2.43 6.41 0.79
C SER A 2 2.64 5.65 2.09
N PHE A 3 3.00 4.38 2.01
CA PHE A 3 3.36 3.60 3.18
C PHE A 3 4.49 2.63 2.86
N ASN A 4 5.26 2.28 3.87
CA ASN A 4 6.37 1.35 3.78
C ASN A 4 5.94 0.01 4.34
N LEU A 5 5.60 -0.91 3.45
CA LEU A 5 5.12 -2.25 3.80
C LEU A 5 6.19 -3.03 4.58
N GLU A 6 7.42 -2.91 4.17
CA GLU A 6 8.53 -3.69 4.72
C GLU A 6 8.91 -3.24 6.13
N SER A 7 8.87 -1.94 6.43
CA SER A 7 9.27 -1.46 7.75
C SER A 7 8.32 -1.86 8.87
N GLU A 8 7.03 -1.99 8.59
CA GLU A 8 6.05 -2.48 9.58
C GLU A 8 6.29 -3.94 9.93
N ILE A 9 6.82 -4.68 8.98
CA ILE A 9 7.06 -6.12 9.08
C ILE A 9 8.45 -6.40 9.63
N ALA A 10 9.46 -5.66 9.20
CA ALA A 10 10.87 -5.88 9.56
C ALA A 10 11.12 -5.79 11.06
N LYS A 11 10.38 -4.94 11.78
CA LYS A 11 10.49 -4.84 13.24
C LYS A 11 10.18 -6.15 13.95
N ALA A 12 9.26 -6.92 13.41
CA ALA A 12 8.89 -8.22 13.99
C ALA A 12 9.85 -9.34 13.57
N LEU A 13 10.69 -9.10 12.57
CA LEU A 13 11.48 -10.12 11.89
C LEU A 13 13.00 -9.95 12.01
N SER A 14 13.45 -9.00 12.85
CA SER A 14 14.86 -8.64 12.98
C SER A 14 15.77 -9.79 13.46
N ASN A 15 15.20 -10.86 13.99
CA ASN A 15 15.95 -12.00 14.54
C ASN A 15 16.08 -13.18 13.55
N PHE A 16 15.52 -13.07 12.35
CA PHE A 16 15.60 -14.14 11.37
C PHE A 16 16.94 -14.12 10.62
N ASN A 17 17.36 -15.29 10.16
CA ASN A 17 18.57 -15.43 9.37
C ASN A 17 18.37 -14.92 7.93
N GLN A 18 19.44 -14.92 7.16
CA GLN A 18 19.49 -14.36 5.82
C GLN A 18 18.58 -15.08 4.81
N GLU A 19 18.42 -16.40 4.95
CA GLU A 19 17.54 -17.18 4.07
C GLU A 19 16.08 -16.80 4.29
N VAL A 20 15.69 -16.64 5.55
CA VAL A 20 14.35 -16.20 5.91
C VAL A 20 14.12 -14.78 5.41
N ALA A 21 15.11 -13.90 5.57
CA ALA A 21 15.02 -12.51 5.07
C ALA A 21 14.81 -12.47 3.57
N GLN A 22 15.46 -13.32 2.80
CA GLN A 22 15.27 -13.41 1.36
C GLN A 22 13.88 -13.89 0.98
N GLU A 23 13.38 -14.92 1.66
CA GLU A 23 12.01 -15.42 1.45
C GLU A 23 10.98 -14.35 1.74
N ILE A 24 11.17 -13.57 2.81
CA ILE A 24 10.31 -12.44 3.15
C ILE A 24 10.37 -11.37 2.06
N GLY A 25 11.55 -11.07 1.53
CA GLY A 25 11.72 -10.12 0.42
C GLY A 25 10.94 -10.54 -0.81
N ASP A 26 10.95 -11.81 -1.15
CA ASP A 26 10.18 -12.36 -2.27
C ASP A 26 8.68 -12.21 -2.05
N ILE A 27 8.21 -12.49 -0.84
CA ILE A 27 6.80 -12.29 -0.47
C ILE A 27 6.42 -10.81 -0.61
N VAL A 28 7.26 -9.92 -0.09
CA VAL A 28 7.01 -8.46 -0.16
C VAL A 28 6.94 -7.99 -1.61
N ASP A 29 7.83 -8.45 -2.48
CA ASP A 29 7.82 -8.08 -3.89
C ASP A 29 6.52 -8.51 -4.58
N ASP A 30 6.09 -9.75 -4.36
CA ASP A 30 4.83 -10.26 -4.92
C ASP A 30 3.63 -9.47 -4.39
N LEU A 31 3.61 -9.18 -3.10
CA LEU A 31 2.53 -8.41 -2.48
C LEU A 31 2.53 -6.96 -2.91
N ALA A 32 3.69 -6.36 -3.19
CA ALA A 32 3.75 -4.98 -3.68
C ALA A 32 3.06 -4.85 -5.03
N ASP A 33 3.31 -5.77 -5.95
CA ASP A 33 2.65 -5.78 -7.26
C ASP A 33 1.14 -5.98 -7.12
N ASP A 34 0.72 -6.90 -6.27
CA ASP A 34 -0.69 -7.16 -5.99
C ASP A 34 -1.36 -5.93 -5.35
N THR A 35 -0.67 -5.27 -4.43
CA THR A 35 -1.15 -4.07 -3.76
C THR A 35 -1.37 -2.92 -4.74
N VAL A 36 -0.42 -2.70 -5.65
CA VAL A 36 -0.56 -1.68 -6.69
C VAL A 36 -1.79 -1.96 -7.55
N SER A 37 -1.98 -3.20 -8.00
CA SER A 37 -3.15 -3.62 -8.76
C SER A 37 -4.45 -3.35 -8.02
N LYS A 38 -4.50 -3.71 -6.74
CA LYS A 38 -5.69 -3.52 -5.90
C LYS A 38 -6.00 -2.05 -5.70
N LEU A 39 -4.98 -1.22 -5.43
CA LEU A 39 -5.16 0.21 -5.27
C LEU A 39 -5.65 0.87 -6.56
N ARG A 40 -5.12 0.45 -7.70
CA ARG A 40 -5.61 0.93 -9.00
C ARG A 40 -7.08 0.60 -9.20
N GLY A 41 -7.47 -0.63 -8.89
CA GLY A 41 -8.86 -1.08 -9.05
C GLY A 41 -9.82 -0.47 -8.05
N ALA A 42 -9.40 -0.25 -6.81
CA ALA A 42 -10.23 0.27 -5.72
C ALA A 42 -10.31 1.79 -5.69
N SER A 43 -9.42 2.49 -6.38
CA SER A 43 -9.38 3.96 -6.38
C SER A 43 -10.60 4.55 -7.08
N PRO A 44 -11.16 5.67 -6.56
CA PRO A 44 -12.26 6.35 -7.24
C PRO A 44 -11.89 6.76 -8.66
N ARG A 45 -12.77 6.50 -9.62
CA ARG A 45 -12.51 6.76 -11.04
C ARG A 45 -13.36 7.87 -11.57
N ARG A 46 -12.75 9.01 -11.89
CA ARG A 46 -13.34 10.04 -12.70
C ARG A 46 -12.74 10.01 -14.12
N THR A 47 -11.40 10.07 -14.20
CA THR A 47 -10.66 9.97 -15.45
C THR A 47 -9.77 8.70 -15.49
N GLY A 48 -9.57 8.07 -14.35
CA GLY A 48 -8.63 6.97 -14.18
C GLY A 48 -7.23 7.41 -13.78
N ASP A 49 -6.87 8.67 -13.94
CA ASP A 49 -5.52 9.18 -13.70
C ASP A 49 -5.05 8.93 -12.26
N TYR A 50 -5.92 9.16 -11.29
CA TYR A 50 -5.58 8.94 -9.89
C TYR A 50 -5.23 7.48 -9.60
N GLY A 51 -6.10 6.55 -10.00
CA GLY A 51 -5.89 5.13 -9.76
C GLY A 51 -4.69 4.59 -10.52
N ASP A 52 -4.54 5.00 -11.76
CA ASP A 52 -3.44 4.53 -12.62
C ASP A 52 -2.07 5.04 -12.16
N ASP A 53 -2.04 6.07 -11.31
CA ASP A 53 -0.80 6.64 -10.80
C ASP A 53 -0.15 5.81 -9.66
N TRP A 54 -0.85 4.84 -9.10
CA TRP A 54 -0.28 3.97 -8.07
C TRP A 54 0.88 3.15 -8.63
N ASP A 55 1.99 3.13 -7.90
CA ASP A 55 3.19 2.42 -8.30
C ASP A 55 3.97 1.97 -7.05
N SER A 56 5.01 1.18 -7.25
CA SER A 56 5.90 0.78 -6.18
C SER A 56 7.35 0.99 -6.60
N LYS A 57 8.21 1.22 -5.62
CA LYS A 57 9.65 1.36 -5.85
C LYS A 57 10.46 0.81 -4.67
N LEU A 58 11.72 0.51 -4.91
CA LEU A 58 12.70 0.28 -3.86
C LEU A 58 13.34 1.62 -3.50
N ASN A 59 13.39 1.94 -2.21
CA ASN A 59 14.14 3.11 -1.76
C ASN A 59 15.62 2.77 -1.59
N LYS A 60 16.41 3.74 -1.14
CA LYS A 60 17.86 3.55 -0.94
C LYS A 60 18.20 2.51 0.14
N ARG A 61 17.27 2.22 1.04
CA ARG A 61 17.42 1.21 2.09
C ARG A 61 17.00 -0.18 1.64
N GLY A 62 16.54 -0.33 0.39
CA GLY A 62 16.01 -1.58 -0.11
C GLY A 62 14.59 -1.89 0.33
N GLU A 63 13.88 -0.92 0.88
CA GLU A 63 12.50 -1.06 1.30
C GLU A 63 11.54 -0.80 0.15
N ARG A 64 10.45 -1.57 0.09
CA ARG A 64 9.42 -1.41 -0.94
C ARG A 64 8.40 -0.36 -0.52
N ILE A 65 8.27 0.70 -1.31
CA ILE A 65 7.37 1.82 -1.06
C ILE A 65 6.24 1.80 -2.08
N ILE A 66 5.01 1.90 -1.60
CA ILE A 66 3.81 2.07 -2.42
C ILE A 66 3.48 3.56 -2.44
N TYR A 67 3.37 4.15 -3.60
CA TYR A 67 3.27 5.61 -3.72
C TYR A 67 2.57 6.04 -5.01
N GLN A 68 2.30 7.34 -5.10
CA GLN A 68 1.79 7.99 -6.30
C GLN A 68 2.74 9.12 -6.70
N PRO A 69 3.40 9.03 -7.86
CA PRO A 69 4.35 10.07 -8.27
C PRO A 69 3.71 11.42 -8.58
N LYS A 70 2.48 11.45 -9.09
CA LYS A 70 1.82 12.69 -9.55
C LYS A 70 0.59 13.06 -8.75
N GLU A 71 -0.25 12.10 -8.42
CA GLU A 71 -1.59 12.32 -7.87
C GLU A 71 -1.64 12.22 -6.33
N TYR A 72 -0.50 12.18 -5.66
CA TYR A 72 -0.41 11.96 -4.21
C TYR A 72 -1.21 12.97 -3.38
N ARG A 73 -1.39 14.20 -3.86
CA ARG A 73 -2.15 15.24 -3.15
C ARG A 73 -3.63 14.93 -3.04
N LYS A 74 -4.18 14.19 -4.00
CA LYS A 74 -5.60 13.81 -4.01
C LYS A 74 -5.90 12.67 -3.05
N ALA A 75 -4.90 11.87 -2.70
CA ALA A 75 -5.10 10.67 -1.88
C ALA A 75 -5.76 10.98 -0.55
N HIS A 76 -5.26 11.96 0.18
CA HIS A 76 -5.81 12.36 1.48
C HIS A 76 -7.27 12.82 1.36
N LEU A 77 -7.56 13.65 0.35
CA LEU A 77 -8.89 14.19 0.13
C LEU A 77 -9.89 13.08 -0.20
N LEU A 78 -9.49 12.10 -0.99
CA LEU A 78 -10.35 10.98 -1.37
C LEU A 78 -10.55 10.01 -0.21
N GLU A 79 -9.50 9.73 0.55
CA GLU A 79 -9.57 8.78 1.67
C GLU A 79 -10.46 9.29 2.81
N PHE A 80 -10.36 10.58 3.14
CA PHE A 80 -11.00 11.16 4.32
C PHE A 80 -12.13 12.15 4.01
N GLY A 81 -12.31 12.51 2.74
CA GLY A 81 -13.23 13.56 2.35
C GLY A 81 -12.67 14.96 2.60
N HIS A 82 -13.38 15.97 2.19
CA HIS A 82 -12.96 17.35 2.36
C HIS A 82 -14.13 18.33 2.21
N ALA A 83 -13.96 19.57 2.72
CA ALA A 83 -14.91 20.65 2.51
C ALA A 83 -14.77 21.19 1.09
N ARG A 84 -15.91 21.57 0.48
CA ARG A 84 -15.91 22.23 -0.82
C ARG A 84 -15.36 23.65 -0.72
N ARG A 85 -14.57 24.02 -1.70
CA ARG A 85 -13.91 25.32 -1.79
C ARG A 85 -14.89 26.48 -1.81
N ASN A 86 -16.07 26.30 -2.39
CA ASN A 86 -17.09 27.34 -2.60
C ASN A 86 -18.17 27.35 -1.52
N GLY A 87 -17.97 26.65 -0.40
CA GLY A 87 -18.95 26.60 0.68
C GLY A 87 -20.14 25.67 0.46
N GLY A 88 -20.12 24.85 -0.58
CA GLY A 88 -21.14 23.83 -0.82
C GLY A 88 -21.02 22.67 0.18
N ARG A 89 -21.73 21.58 -0.10
CA ARG A 89 -21.64 20.37 0.72
C ARG A 89 -20.21 19.83 0.75
N ASP A 90 -19.82 19.32 1.90
CA ASP A 90 -18.56 18.59 2.02
C ASP A 90 -18.54 17.40 1.04
N VAL A 91 -17.38 17.12 0.49
CA VAL A 91 -17.18 15.94 -0.32
C VAL A 91 -16.94 14.75 0.61
N GLY A 92 -17.77 13.71 0.51
CA GLY A 92 -17.67 12.53 1.36
C GLY A 92 -16.40 11.75 1.12
N ALA A 93 -15.98 11.01 2.15
CA ALA A 93 -14.84 10.12 2.05
C ALA A 93 -15.13 8.96 1.11
N ARG A 94 -14.11 8.53 0.38
CA ARG A 94 -14.10 7.30 -0.44
C ARG A 94 -12.89 6.46 -0.03
N PRO A 95 -12.96 5.76 1.12
CA PRO A 95 -11.85 4.98 1.64
C PRO A 95 -11.45 3.88 0.65
N HIS A 96 -10.17 3.74 0.42
CA HIS A 96 -9.62 2.71 -0.45
C HIS A 96 -8.21 2.29 -0.02
N ILE A 97 -7.45 3.19 0.61
CA ILE A 97 -6.06 2.94 1.00
C ILE A 97 -6.00 2.07 2.26
N LYS A 98 -6.70 2.47 3.30
CA LYS A 98 -6.66 1.76 4.60
C LYS A 98 -7.19 0.34 4.48
N GLU A 99 -8.24 0.14 3.71
CA GLU A 99 -8.82 -1.19 3.48
C GLU A 99 -7.84 -2.11 2.76
N ILE A 100 -7.19 -1.61 1.72
CA ILE A 100 -6.18 -2.36 0.96
C ILE A 100 -4.96 -2.65 1.84
N GLU A 101 -4.49 -1.67 2.62
CA GLU A 101 -3.39 -1.86 3.56
C GLU A 101 -3.69 -3.00 4.54
N ASN A 102 -4.88 -3.01 5.12
CA ASN A 102 -5.30 -4.05 6.06
C ASN A 102 -5.36 -5.44 5.38
N GLU A 103 -5.88 -5.52 4.17
CA GLU A 103 -5.91 -6.77 3.40
C GLU A 103 -4.50 -7.30 3.12
N VAL A 104 -3.59 -6.40 2.73
CA VAL A 104 -2.21 -6.75 2.41
C VAL A 104 -1.47 -7.25 3.64
N ILE A 105 -1.66 -6.62 4.79
CA ILE A 105 -1.06 -7.07 6.05
C ILE A 105 -1.54 -8.48 6.40
N LYS A 106 -2.82 -8.75 6.30
CA LYS A 106 -3.40 -10.09 6.55
C LYS A 106 -2.86 -11.13 5.59
N LYS A 107 -2.76 -10.77 4.32
CA LYS A 107 -2.22 -11.65 3.29
C LYS A 107 -0.73 -11.93 3.53
N PHE A 108 0.03 -10.93 3.95
CA PHE A 108 1.42 -11.09 4.33
C PHE A 108 1.57 -12.09 5.48
N GLU A 109 0.80 -11.94 6.54
CA GLU A 109 0.81 -12.86 7.68
C GLU A 109 0.48 -14.28 7.24
N SER A 110 -0.51 -14.44 6.37
CA SER A 110 -0.90 -15.73 5.81
C SER A 110 0.23 -16.37 5.00
N GLU A 111 0.89 -15.60 4.14
CA GLU A 111 2.00 -16.07 3.33
C GLU A 111 3.22 -16.45 4.18
N ILE A 112 3.50 -15.69 5.24
CA ILE A 112 4.56 -16.03 6.20
C ILE A 112 4.29 -17.38 6.84
N ARG A 113 3.07 -17.61 7.30
CA ARG A 113 2.68 -18.90 7.91
C ARG A 113 2.81 -20.04 6.93
N ARG A 114 2.37 -19.83 5.70
CA ARG A 114 2.39 -20.86 4.66
C ARG A 114 3.82 -21.23 4.25
N ARG A 115 4.71 -20.25 4.09
CA ARG A 115 6.08 -20.47 3.57
C ARG A 115 7.11 -20.75 4.66
N LEU A 116 6.97 -20.13 5.84
CA LEU A 116 7.96 -20.15 6.91
C LEU A 116 7.44 -20.79 8.20
N GLY A 117 6.14 -20.88 8.35
CA GLY A 117 5.53 -21.48 9.52
C GLY A 117 5.32 -22.98 9.38
N ASN A 118 4.97 -23.58 10.48
CA ASN A 118 4.61 -25.00 10.55
C ASN A 118 3.10 -25.16 10.63
#